data_b5549cf9a5432bd92c2fbe809935f2f8
#
_entry.id   b5549cf9a5432bd92c2fbe809935f2f8
#
_cell.length_a   1.000
_cell.length_b   1.000
_cell.length_c   1.000
_cell.angle_alpha   90.00
_cell.angle_beta   90.00
_cell.angle_gamma   90.00
#
_symmetry.space_group_name_H-M   'P 1'
#
loop_
_entity.id
_entity.type
_entity.pdbx_description
1 polymer ?
#
loop_
_entity_poly.entity_id
_entity_poly.type
_entity_poly.pdbx_seq_one_letter_code
_entity_poly.pdbx_strand_id
1 'polypeptide(L)' 'MLKTFNITGYAVNRRGHTQGIHYTLTATSADAAQTEALRRAASDGYQHIRISYVQEVKA' A
#
# COMPACT_ATOMS: atom_id res chain seq x y z
N MET A 1 10.48 2.95 16.80
CA MET A 1 9.31 3.83 16.95
C MET A 1 8.43 3.73 15.71
N LEU A 2 7.14 3.53 15.89
CA LEU A 2 6.23 3.39 14.76
C LEU A 2 5.89 4.75 14.17
N LYS A 3 5.81 4.78 12.85
CA LYS A 3 5.39 5.97 12.10
C LYS A 3 4.18 5.61 11.26
N THR A 4 3.36 6.59 10.97
CA THR A 4 2.20 6.40 10.10
C THR A 4 2.57 6.74 8.67
N PHE A 5 2.18 5.87 7.74
CA PHE A 5 2.45 6.06 6.32
C PHE A 5 1.17 5.98 5.51
N ASN A 6 1.04 6.86 4.53
CA ASN A 6 0.02 6.77 3.49
C ASN A 6 0.68 6.20 2.24
N ILE A 7 0.12 5.12 1.73
CA ILE A 7 0.68 4.43 0.58
C ILE A 7 -0.35 4.45 -0.53
N THR A 8 0.04 4.98 -1.67
CA THR A 8 -0.82 5.11 -2.83
C THR A 8 -0.22 4.32 -3.99
N GLY A 9 -1.06 3.63 -4.72
CA GLY A 9 -0.60 2.86 -5.86
C GLY A 9 -1.74 2.40 -6.74
N TYR A 10 -1.44 1.46 -7.60
CA TYR A 10 -2.42 0.88 -8.53
C TYR A 10 -2.30 -0.64 -8.49
N ALA A 11 -3.41 -1.29 -8.71
CA ALA A 11 -3.45 -2.75 -8.78
C ALA A 11 -4.60 -3.21 -9.67
N VAL A 12 -4.50 -4.44 -10.12
CA VAL A 12 -5.57 -5.06 -10.92
C VAL A 12 -6.49 -5.79 -9.97
N ASN A 13 -7.78 -5.48 -10.02
CA ASN A 13 -8.77 -6.13 -9.18
C ASN A 13 -9.17 -7.50 -9.73
N ARG A 14 -10.09 -8.18 -9.04
CA ARG A 14 -10.51 -9.53 -9.44
C ARG A 14 -11.20 -9.56 -10.80
N ARG A 15 -11.72 -8.42 -11.24
CA ARG A 15 -12.39 -8.30 -12.55
C ARG A 15 -11.39 -8.03 -13.67
N GLY A 16 -10.11 -7.89 -13.36
CA GLY A 16 -9.09 -7.59 -14.34
C GLY A 16 -8.97 -6.12 -14.67
N HIS A 17 -9.55 -5.25 -13.86
CA HIS A 17 -9.47 -3.80 -14.08
C HIS A 17 -8.43 -3.19 -13.17
N THR A 18 -7.68 -2.23 -13.70
CA THR A 18 -6.74 -1.45 -12.91
C THR A 18 -7.49 -0.41 -12.10
N GLN A 19 -7.19 -0.33 -10.82
CA GLN A 19 -7.79 0.67 -9.96
C GLN A 19 -6.76 1.25 -9.01
N GLY A 20 -7.00 2.48 -8.55
CA GLY A 20 -6.16 3.10 -7.54
C GLY A 20 -6.41 2.46 -6.18
N ILE A 21 -5.33 2.25 -5.43
CA ILE A 21 -5.42 1.73 -4.08
C ILE A 21 -4.74 2.71 -3.13
N HIS A 22 -5.21 2.74 -1.89
CA HIS A 22 -4.68 3.62 -0.88
C HIS A 22 -4.75 2.93 0.47
N TYR A 23 -3.62 2.88 1.17
CA TYR A 23 -3.55 2.30 2.49
C TYR A 23 -2.90 3.28 3.46
N THR A 24 -3.43 3.31 4.67
CA THR A 24 -2.84 4.04 5.78
C THR A 24 -2.47 3.01 6.84
N LEU A 25 -1.19 2.96 7.18
CA LEU A 25 -0.73 1.98 8.16
C LEU A 25 0.48 2.50 8.93
N THR A 26 0.83 1.80 10.00
CA THR A 26 1.99 2.14 10.80
C THR A 26 3.10 1.12 10.58
N ALA A 27 4.34 1.60 10.56
CA ALA A 27 5.51 0.76 10.39
C ALA A 27 6.74 1.48 10.94
N THR A 28 7.84 0.77 11.03
CA THR A 28 9.10 1.35 11.52
C THR A 28 9.85 2.12 10.44
N SER A 29 9.58 1.82 9.18
CA SER A 29 10.23 2.47 8.05
C SER A 29 9.33 2.46 6.84
N ALA A 30 9.67 3.26 5.83
CA ALA A 30 8.93 3.30 4.56
C ALA A 30 8.96 1.93 3.87
N ASP A 31 10.09 1.25 3.90
CA ASP A 31 10.22 -0.07 3.27
C ASP A 31 9.29 -1.09 3.95
N ALA A 32 9.24 -1.08 5.28
CA ALA A 32 8.34 -1.95 6.02
C ALA A 32 6.89 -1.64 5.72
N ALA A 33 6.54 -0.35 5.61
CA ALA A 33 5.19 0.08 5.27
C ALA A 33 4.79 -0.40 3.89
N GLN A 34 5.70 -0.26 2.92
CA GLN A 34 5.45 -0.69 1.55
C GLN A 34 5.21 -2.20 1.47
N THR A 35 6.03 -2.98 2.17
CA THR A 35 5.88 -4.43 2.21
C THR A 35 4.53 -4.82 2.80
N GLU A 36 4.13 -4.16 3.88
CA GLU A 36 2.85 -4.45 4.53
C GLU A 36 1.68 -4.08 3.62
N ALA A 37 1.78 -2.97 2.90
CA ALA A 37 0.73 -2.55 1.97
C ALA A 37 0.58 -3.57 0.83
N LEU A 38 1.69 -4.06 0.30
CA LEU A 38 1.66 -5.10 -0.74
C LEU A 38 0.97 -6.35 -0.24
N ARG A 39 1.28 -6.75 0.99
CA ARG A 39 0.68 -7.93 1.60
C ARG A 39 -0.83 -7.77 1.77
N ARG A 40 -1.27 -6.60 2.24
CA ARG A 40 -2.69 -6.31 2.42
C ARG A 40 -3.43 -6.30 1.09
N ALA A 41 -2.85 -5.70 0.08
CA ALA A 41 -3.46 -5.66 -1.24
C ALA A 41 -3.60 -7.07 -1.82
N ALA A 42 -2.59 -7.90 -1.68
CA ALA A 42 -2.66 -9.29 -2.13
C ALA A 42 -3.75 -10.05 -1.38
N SER A 43 -3.88 -9.80 -0.08
CA SER A 43 -4.94 -10.42 0.75
C SER A 43 -6.32 -9.97 0.30
N ASP A 44 -6.46 -8.74 -0.19
CA ASP A 44 -7.73 -8.21 -0.70
C ASP A 44 -8.08 -8.75 -2.09
N GLY A 45 -7.18 -9.50 -2.70
CA GLY A 45 -7.42 -10.11 -4.00
C GLY A 45 -6.88 -9.33 -5.19
N TYR A 46 -6.08 -8.30 -4.94
CA TYR A 46 -5.45 -7.54 -6.01
C TYR A 46 -4.27 -8.27 -6.59
N GLN A 47 -4.00 -8.02 -7.87
CA GLN A 47 -2.86 -8.57 -8.60
C GLN A 47 -2.08 -7.43 -9.25
N HIS A 48 -0.83 -7.69 -9.62
CA HIS A 48 0.02 -6.72 -10.31
C HIS A 48 0.06 -5.38 -9.57
N ILE A 49 0.32 -5.46 -8.27
CA ILE A 49 0.29 -4.30 -7.39
C ILE A 49 1.52 -3.44 -7.64
N ARG A 50 1.30 -2.13 -7.86
CA ARG A 50 2.38 -1.16 -8.02
C ARG A 50 2.18 -0.02 -7.05
N ILE A 51 3.21 0.25 -6.27
CA ILE A 51 3.20 1.38 -5.35
C ILE A 51 3.66 2.62 -6.11
N SER A 52 2.84 3.65 -6.11
CA SER A 52 3.15 4.93 -6.75
C SER A 52 4.03 5.79 -5.85
N TYR A 53 3.63 5.96 -4.60
CA TYR A 53 4.47 6.63 -3.62
C TYR A 53 4.07 6.26 -2.21
N VAL A 54 5.00 6.51 -1.29
CA VAL A 54 4.80 6.30 0.15
C VAL A 54 5.09 7.63 0.83
N GLN A 55 4.14 8.12 1.62
CA GLN A 55 4.26 9.38 2.33
C GLN A 55 4.19 9.13 3.83
N GLU A 56 5.17 9.65 4.57
CA GLU A 56 5.11 9.61 6.02
C GLU A 56 4.19 10.73 6.51
N VAL A 57 3.24 10.35 7.37
CA VAL A 57 2.32 11.30 7.99
C VAL A 57 2.89 11.71 9.33
N LYS A 58 3.19 12.98 9.49
CA LYS A 58 3.67 13.49 10.77
C LYS A 58 2.49 13.93 11.62
N ALA A 59 2.49 13.44 12.84
CA ALA A 59 1.46 13.81 13.81
C ALA A 59 1.66 15.25 14.28
#